data_0a5979da82c9654f45ec29fae520bfdb
#
_entry.id   0a5979da82c9654f45ec29fae520bfdb
#
_cell.length_a   1.000
_cell.length_b   1.000
_cell.length_c   1.000
_cell.angle_alpha   90.00
_cell.angle_beta   90.00
_cell.angle_gamma   90.00
#
_symmetry.space_group_name_H-M   'P 1'
#
loop_
_entity.id
_entity.type
_entity.pdbx_description
1 polymer ?
#
loop_
_entity_poly.entity_id
_entity_poly.type
_entity_poly.pdbx_seq_one_letter_code
_entity_poly.pdbx_strand_id
1 'polypeptide(L)'
;MIKKIMMTVLLLAPMSLFAQKFAHFDLEATVTAMPAYKTATTELEALGKQYQTNLEDMQKELQTKSQKYQSEVNENTPKNIVDRYTQELQEMNAKIEQAYNDNQQAFQEARQQKMQPILARVNEAINAVAKEGGYVYIMDTATAQQANIFINTSISEDVTAKVKAKLGL
;
A
#
# COMPACT_ATOMS: atom_id res chain seq x y z
N MET A 1 29.27 -27.27 -55.35
CA MET A 1 29.48 -26.00 -54.58
C MET A 1 28.17 -25.43 -54.05
N ILE A 2 27.09 -25.37 -54.79
CA ILE A 2 25.78 -24.80 -54.39
C ILE A 2 25.20 -25.49 -53.15
N LYS A 3 25.28 -26.83 -53.01
CA LYS A 3 24.79 -27.55 -51.82
C LYS A 3 25.52 -27.19 -50.54
N LYS A 4 26.83 -26.88 -50.61
CA LYS A 4 27.63 -26.46 -49.45
C LYS A 4 27.28 -25.04 -48.98
N ILE A 5 27.02 -24.14 -49.93
CA ILE A 5 26.60 -22.75 -49.70
C ILE A 5 25.20 -22.74 -49.07
N MET A 6 24.27 -23.58 -49.56
CA MET A 6 22.91 -23.67 -49.05
C MET A 6 22.87 -24.21 -47.62
N MET A 7 23.79 -25.13 -47.26
CA MET A 7 23.91 -25.69 -45.90
C MET A 7 24.53 -24.67 -44.94
N THR A 8 25.42 -23.80 -45.38
CA THR A 8 26.01 -22.73 -44.57
C THR A 8 24.99 -21.60 -44.28
N VAL A 9 24.13 -21.28 -45.25
CA VAL A 9 23.04 -20.30 -45.06
C VAL A 9 21.97 -20.82 -44.09
N LEU A 10 21.68 -22.13 -44.08
CA LEU A 10 20.72 -22.74 -43.14
C LEU A 10 21.23 -22.77 -41.70
N LEU A 11 22.56 -22.78 -41.49
CA LEU A 11 23.19 -22.73 -40.17
C LEU A 11 23.29 -21.30 -39.58
N LEU A 12 23.14 -20.27 -40.43
CA LEU A 12 23.14 -18.86 -40.02
C LEU A 12 21.74 -18.27 -39.79
N ALA A 13 20.69 -19.03 -40.01
CA ALA A 13 19.31 -18.66 -39.71
C ALA A 13 18.94 -19.19 -38.28
N PRO A 14 18.32 -18.51 -37.52
CA PRO A 14 18.37 -17.25 -36.79
C PRO A 14 18.55 -17.46 -35.31
N MET A 15 19.74 -17.31 -34.79
CA MET A 15 19.94 -17.14 -33.36
C MET A 15 19.26 -15.85 -32.80
N SER A 16 18.80 -14.98 -33.68
CA SER A 16 18.15 -13.72 -33.32
C SER A 16 16.67 -13.84 -32.95
N LEU A 17 16.03 -15.00 -33.16
CA LEU A 17 14.59 -15.19 -32.92
C LEU A 17 14.22 -15.50 -31.46
N PHE A 18 15.21 -15.74 -30.60
CA PHE A 18 14.99 -16.03 -29.19
C PHE A 18 15.75 -15.08 -28.27
N ALA A 19 15.98 -13.83 -28.69
CA ALA A 19 16.49 -12.85 -27.74
C ALA A 19 15.45 -12.65 -26.63
N GLN A 20 15.72 -13.23 -25.46
CA GLN A 20 14.88 -13.04 -24.27
C GLN A 20 14.82 -11.55 -23.96
N LYS A 21 13.61 -10.99 -23.94
CA LYS A 21 13.40 -9.59 -23.60
C LYS A 21 13.14 -9.45 -22.12
N PHE A 22 13.81 -8.52 -21.50
CA PHE A 22 13.65 -8.15 -20.11
C PHE A 22 13.15 -6.72 -20.03
N ALA A 23 12.29 -6.46 -19.07
CA ALA A 23 11.77 -5.12 -18.84
C ALA A 23 11.74 -4.79 -17.34
N HIS A 24 11.68 -3.51 -17.07
CA HIS A 24 11.43 -2.96 -15.75
C HIS A 24 10.38 -1.85 -15.86
N PHE A 25 9.77 -1.53 -14.74
CA PHE A 25 8.81 -0.45 -14.63
C PHE A 25 8.85 0.16 -13.23
N ASP A 26 8.27 1.34 -13.10
CA ASP A 26 8.11 2.04 -11.83
C ASP A 26 6.65 1.91 -11.36
N LEU A 27 6.43 1.07 -10.35
CA LEU A 27 5.12 0.85 -9.75
C LEU A 27 4.60 2.13 -9.07
N GLU A 28 5.45 2.82 -8.30
CA GLU A 28 5.06 4.02 -7.56
C GLU A 28 4.63 5.14 -8.52
N ALA A 29 5.46 5.43 -9.54
CA ALA A 29 5.13 6.40 -10.57
C ALA A 29 3.87 6.01 -11.37
N THR A 30 3.55 4.72 -11.46
CA THR A 30 2.35 4.22 -12.14
C THR A 30 1.11 4.42 -11.29
N VAL A 31 1.11 3.95 -10.03
CA VAL A 31 -0.07 4.03 -9.16
C VAL A 31 -0.42 5.46 -8.77
N THR A 32 0.58 6.30 -8.51
CA THR A 32 0.37 7.73 -8.16
C THR A 32 -0.24 8.56 -9.30
N ALA A 33 -0.06 8.13 -10.55
CA ALA A 33 -0.72 8.73 -11.69
C ALA A 33 -2.21 8.36 -11.79
N MET A 34 -2.65 7.27 -11.17
CA MET A 34 -4.03 6.78 -11.26
C MET A 34 -5.01 7.67 -10.47
N PRO A 35 -6.12 8.16 -11.08
CA PRO A 35 -7.15 8.91 -10.35
C PRO A 35 -7.72 8.13 -9.16
N ALA A 36 -7.93 6.82 -9.32
CA ALA A 36 -8.42 5.94 -8.26
C ALA A 36 -7.48 5.90 -7.04
N TYR A 37 -6.16 5.96 -7.25
CA TYR A 37 -5.19 6.04 -6.15
C TYR A 37 -5.30 7.36 -5.39
N LYS A 38 -5.44 8.48 -6.10
CA LYS A 38 -5.62 9.81 -5.47
C LYS A 38 -6.89 9.86 -4.64
N THR A 39 -8.00 9.31 -5.16
CA THR A 39 -9.25 9.22 -4.42
C THR A 39 -9.08 8.33 -3.17
N ALA A 40 -8.51 7.13 -3.31
CA ALA A 40 -8.28 6.21 -2.20
C ALA A 40 -7.40 6.82 -1.10
N THR A 41 -6.32 7.53 -1.46
CA THR A 41 -5.46 8.23 -0.49
C THR A 41 -6.19 9.33 0.25
N THR A 42 -6.95 10.17 -0.45
CA THR A 42 -7.76 11.24 0.18
C THR A 42 -8.78 10.67 1.16
N GLU A 43 -9.46 9.59 0.79
CA GLU A 43 -10.43 8.93 1.68
C GLU A 43 -9.78 8.28 2.89
N LEU A 44 -8.59 7.68 2.73
CA LEU A 44 -7.83 7.11 3.84
C LEU A 44 -7.29 8.21 4.78
N GLU A 45 -6.83 9.33 4.25
CA GLU A 45 -6.42 10.48 5.06
C GLU A 45 -7.60 11.04 5.89
N ALA A 46 -8.77 11.18 5.27
CA ALA A 46 -9.98 11.61 5.96
C ALA A 46 -10.40 10.63 7.08
N LEU A 47 -10.34 9.32 6.81
CA LEU A 47 -10.62 8.27 7.79
C LEU A 47 -9.64 8.30 8.96
N GLY A 48 -8.33 8.41 8.67
CA GLY A 48 -7.29 8.53 9.69
C GLY A 48 -7.50 9.73 10.60
N LYS A 49 -7.84 10.90 10.00
CA LYS A 49 -8.17 12.11 10.76
C LYS A 49 -9.41 11.93 11.64
N GLN A 50 -10.44 11.26 11.13
CA GLN A 50 -11.65 10.97 11.91
C GLN A 50 -11.33 10.10 13.13
N TYR A 51 -10.52 9.04 12.96
CA TYR A 51 -10.10 8.18 14.05
C TYR A 51 -9.25 8.93 15.10
N GLN A 52 -8.33 9.77 14.63
CA GLN A 52 -7.53 10.61 15.53
C GLN A 52 -8.41 11.55 16.34
N THR A 53 -9.33 12.28 15.72
CA THR A 53 -10.25 13.20 16.40
C THR A 53 -11.10 12.47 17.44
N ASN A 54 -11.62 11.28 17.08
CA ASN A 54 -12.40 10.49 18.04
C ASN A 54 -11.60 10.11 19.30
N LEU A 55 -10.35 9.67 19.12
CA LEU A 55 -9.47 9.35 20.26
C LEU A 55 -9.12 10.59 21.09
N GLU A 56 -8.86 11.72 20.47
CA GLU A 56 -8.60 12.99 21.13
C GLU A 56 -9.81 13.43 21.97
N ASP A 57 -11.02 13.31 21.46
CA ASP A 57 -12.25 13.62 22.18
C ASP A 57 -12.46 12.70 23.39
N MET A 58 -12.22 11.40 23.23
CA MET A 58 -12.28 10.43 24.36
C MET A 58 -11.24 10.74 25.44
N GLN A 59 -10.01 11.08 25.05
CA GLN A 59 -8.94 11.47 25.98
C GLN A 59 -9.29 12.75 26.73
N LYS A 60 -9.85 13.74 26.03
CA LYS A 60 -10.31 14.99 26.62
C LYS A 60 -11.45 14.78 27.62
N GLU A 61 -12.39 13.89 27.31
CA GLU A 61 -13.46 13.51 28.22
C GLU A 61 -12.90 12.86 29.50
N LEU A 62 -11.96 11.90 29.35
CA LEU A 62 -11.27 11.27 30.45
C LEU A 62 -10.58 12.31 31.36
N GLN A 63 -9.83 13.23 30.74
CA GLN A 63 -9.14 14.29 31.48
C GLN A 63 -10.12 15.18 32.25
N THR A 64 -11.22 15.59 31.59
CA THR A 64 -12.26 16.43 32.22
C THR A 64 -12.90 15.72 33.39
N LYS A 65 -13.25 14.44 33.27
CA LYS A 65 -13.81 13.64 34.39
C LYS A 65 -12.80 13.45 35.50
N SER A 66 -11.54 13.17 35.19
CA SER A 66 -10.47 13.03 36.15
C SER A 66 -10.31 14.30 37.02
N GLN A 67 -10.25 15.45 36.35
CA GLN A 67 -10.17 16.74 37.08
C GLN A 67 -11.39 17.01 37.96
N LYS A 68 -12.60 16.71 37.41
CA LYS A 68 -13.84 16.84 38.20
C LYS A 68 -13.80 15.96 39.41
N TYR A 69 -13.47 14.66 39.28
CA TYR A 69 -13.45 13.73 40.43
C TYR A 69 -12.38 14.11 41.43
N GLN A 70 -11.21 14.59 41.01
CA GLN A 70 -10.18 15.11 41.92
C GLN A 70 -10.67 16.31 42.74
N SER A 71 -11.51 17.18 42.16
CA SER A 71 -12.07 18.33 42.88
C SER A 71 -13.21 17.96 43.82
N GLU A 72 -13.93 16.87 43.56
CA GLU A 72 -15.08 16.42 44.37
C GLU A 72 -14.68 15.50 45.52
N VAL A 73 -13.53 14.82 45.45
CA VAL A 73 -13.04 13.90 46.49
C VAL A 73 -12.30 14.67 47.55
N ASN A 74 -12.71 14.44 48.83
CA ASN A 74 -12.07 14.96 50.04
C ASN A 74 -12.11 13.91 51.15
N GLU A 75 -11.55 14.22 52.31
CA GLU A 75 -11.44 13.30 53.47
C GLU A 75 -12.80 12.75 53.97
N ASN A 76 -13.90 13.45 53.71
CA ASN A 76 -15.26 13.05 54.09
C ASN A 76 -16.00 12.32 52.95
N THR A 77 -15.39 12.12 51.79
CA THR A 77 -16.05 11.45 50.66
C THR A 77 -16.22 9.95 50.95
N PRO A 78 -17.46 9.42 50.90
CA PRO A 78 -17.69 8.00 51.12
C PRO A 78 -16.86 7.11 50.19
N LYS A 79 -16.29 6.03 50.73
CA LYS A 79 -15.42 5.11 49.96
C LYS A 79 -16.09 4.58 48.68
N ASN A 80 -17.36 4.24 48.72
CA ASN A 80 -18.11 3.75 47.56
C ASN A 80 -18.20 4.77 46.44
N ILE A 81 -18.14 6.06 46.73
CA ILE A 81 -18.09 7.12 45.72
C ILE A 81 -16.70 7.18 45.09
N VAL A 82 -15.65 7.11 45.89
CA VAL A 82 -14.26 7.08 45.41
C VAL A 82 -14.01 5.84 44.54
N ASP A 83 -14.48 4.66 44.99
CA ASP A 83 -14.38 3.41 44.25
C ASP A 83 -15.11 3.50 42.92
N ARG A 84 -16.31 4.07 42.90
CA ARG A 84 -17.05 4.30 41.62
C ARG A 84 -16.29 5.22 40.65
N TYR A 85 -15.77 6.34 41.11
CA TYR A 85 -15.01 7.26 40.27
C TYR A 85 -13.75 6.60 39.71
N THR A 86 -13.06 5.82 40.55
CA THR A 86 -11.88 5.05 40.09
C THR A 86 -12.25 4.05 38.99
N GLN A 87 -13.35 3.31 39.21
CA GLN A 87 -13.83 2.34 38.22
C GLN A 87 -14.24 3.01 36.90
N GLU A 88 -14.97 4.13 36.97
CA GLU A 88 -15.36 4.87 35.75
C GLU A 88 -14.14 5.33 34.95
N LEU A 89 -13.09 5.86 35.61
CA LEU A 89 -11.87 6.28 34.91
C LEU A 89 -11.11 5.09 34.33
N GLN A 90 -11.07 3.95 35.00
CA GLN A 90 -10.48 2.72 34.51
C GLN A 90 -11.22 2.19 33.25
N GLU A 91 -12.56 2.18 33.32
CA GLU A 91 -13.40 1.77 32.19
C GLU A 91 -13.22 2.69 30.97
N MET A 92 -13.08 4.01 31.20
CA MET A 92 -12.80 4.96 30.12
C MET A 92 -11.42 4.72 29.50
N ASN A 93 -10.39 4.47 30.31
CA ASN A 93 -9.05 4.13 29.79
C ASN A 93 -9.10 2.84 28.94
N ALA A 94 -9.78 1.80 29.43
CA ALA A 94 -9.94 0.56 28.69
C ALA A 94 -10.68 0.76 27.35
N LYS A 95 -11.71 1.62 27.32
CA LYS A 95 -12.43 1.98 26.09
C LYS A 95 -11.56 2.75 25.09
N ILE A 96 -10.68 3.65 25.57
CA ILE A 96 -9.74 4.38 24.71
C ILE A 96 -8.75 3.40 24.09
N GLU A 97 -8.19 2.48 24.87
CA GLU A 97 -7.28 1.46 24.38
C GLU A 97 -7.95 0.54 23.34
N GLN A 98 -9.17 0.11 23.64
CA GLN A 98 -9.95 -0.69 22.68
C GLN A 98 -10.21 0.08 21.40
N ALA A 99 -10.69 1.33 21.49
CA ALA A 99 -10.95 2.18 20.33
C ALA A 99 -9.69 2.41 19.48
N TYR A 100 -8.52 2.57 20.11
CA TYR A 100 -7.25 2.67 19.42
C TYR A 100 -6.94 1.41 18.60
N ASN A 101 -7.08 0.23 19.20
CA ASN A 101 -6.83 -1.04 18.54
C ASN A 101 -7.83 -1.30 17.39
N ASP A 102 -9.12 -1.05 17.65
CA ASP A 102 -10.18 -1.22 16.68
C ASP A 102 -9.97 -0.28 15.46
N ASN A 103 -9.62 0.99 15.73
CA ASN A 103 -9.32 1.97 14.69
C ASN A 103 -8.10 1.57 13.86
N GLN A 104 -7.06 1.03 14.48
CA GLN A 104 -5.88 0.53 13.77
C GLN A 104 -6.24 -0.62 12.82
N GLN A 105 -7.00 -1.60 13.31
CA GLN A 105 -7.44 -2.72 12.50
C GLN A 105 -8.34 -2.24 11.35
N ALA A 106 -9.35 -1.44 11.65
CA ALA A 106 -10.28 -0.91 10.66
C ALA A 106 -9.57 -0.07 9.57
N PHE A 107 -8.54 0.70 9.96
CA PHE A 107 -7.74 1.46 9.00
C PHE A 107 -6.93 0.56 8.05
N GLN A 108 -6.32 -0.52 8.57
CA GLN A 108 -5.59 -1.47 7.73
C GLN A 108 -6.53 -2.20 6.77
N GLU A 109 -7.71 -2.62 7.25
CA GLU A 109 -8.73 -3.25 6.40
C GLU A 109 -9.22 -2.29 5.30
N ALA A 110 -9.53 -1.03 5.65
CA ALA A 110 -9.92 -0.01 4.69
C ALA A 110 -8.83 0.25 3.64
N ARG A 111 -7.56 0.32 4.08
CA ARG A 111 -6.42 0.46 3.18
C ARG A 111 -6.32 -0.70 2.21
N GLN A 112 -6.42 -1.92 2.71
CA GLN A 112 -6.37 -3.12 1.87
C GLN A 112 -7.52 -3.12 0.85
N GLN A 113 -8.75 -2.88 1.28
CA GLN A 113 -9.93 -2.85 0.42
C GLN A 113 -9.81 -1.80 -0.70
N LYS A 114 -9.25 -0.62 -0.39
CA LYS A 114 -9.10 0.47 -1.38
C LYS A 114 -7.91 0.25 -2.32
N MET A 115 -6.81 -0.31 -1.83
CA MET A 115 -5.60 -0.48 -2.63
C MET A 115 -5.61 -1.73 -3.48
N GLN A 116 -6.25 -2.82 -3.02
CA GLN A 116 -6.28 -4.09 -3.74
C GLN A 116 -6.82 -3.98 -5.18
N PRO A 117 -7.95 -3.32 -5.47
CA PRO A 117 -8.45 -3.18 -6.84
C PRO A 117 -7.52 -2.33 -7.73
N ILE A 118 -6.82 -1.35 -7.16
CA ILE A 118 -5.86 -0.51 -7.88
C ILE A 118 -4.67 -1.37 -8.33
N LEU A 119 -4.09 -2.13 -7.40
CA LEU A 119 -2.97 -3.03 -7.69
C LEU A 119 -3.37 -4.16 -8.65
N ALA A 120 -4.59 -4.67 -8.56
CA ALA A 120 -5.11 -5.67 -9.50
C ALA A 120 -5.12 -5.13 -10.94
N ARG A 121 -5.63 -3.90 -11.16
CA ARG A 121 -5.61 -3.25 -12.47
C ARG A 121 -4.19 -3.03 -13.01
N VAL A 122 -3.26 -2.63 -12.14
CA VAL A 122 -1.85 -2.48 -12.54
C VAL A 122 -1.27 -3.82 -12.97
N ASN A 123 -1.53 -4.90 -12.21
CA ASN A 123 -1.07 -6.25 -12.55
C ASN A 123 -1.65 -6.74 -13.89
N GLU A 124 -2.93 -6.45 -14.16
CA GLU A 124 -3.53 -6.75 -15.46
C GLU A 124 -2.84 -6.01 -16.61
N ALA A 125 -2.54 -4.72 -16.42
CA ALA A 125 -1.82 -3.91 -17.39
C ALA A 125 -0.39 -4.43 -17.64
N ILE A 126 0.33 -4.80 -16.57
CA ILE A 126 1.68 -5.40 -16.66
C ILE A 126 1.62 -6.71 -17.44
N ASN A 127 0.66 -7.59 -17.12
CA ASN A 127 0.49 -8.87 -17.81
C ASN A 127 0.17 -8.67 -19.30
N ALA A 128 -0.62 -7.67 -19.67
CA ALA A 128 -0.90 -7.34 -21.06
C ALA A 128 0.36 -6.86 -21.79
N VAL A 129 1.11 -5.93 -21.18
CA VAL A 129 2.39 -5.44 -21.73
C VAL A 129 3.40 -6.58 -21.86
N ALA A 130 3.48 -7.48 -20.89
CA ALA A 130 4.39 -8.62 -20.90
C ALA A 130 4.10 -9.55 -22.08
N LYS A 131 2.83 -9.90 -22.30
CA LYS A 131 2.39 -10.77 -23.40
C LYS A 131 2.62 -10.11 -24.76
N GLU A 132 2.23 -8.85 -24.92
CA GLU A 132 2.37 -8.12 -26.20
C GLU A 132 3.83 -7.86 -26.56
N GLY A 133 4.67 -7.56 -25.58
CA GLY A 133 6.10 -7.29 -25.80
C GLY A 133 6.96 -8.54 -25.87
N GLY A 134 6.43 -9.70 -25.46
CA GLY A 134 7.20 -10.95 -25.38
C GLY A 134 8.30 -10.88 -24.32
N TYR A 135 8.05 -10.17 -23.22
CA TYR A 135 9.00 -10.08 -22.11
C TYR A 135 8.98 -11.35 -21.27
N VAL A 136 10.16 -11.85 -20.90
CA VAL A 136 10.32 -13.00 -20.01
C VAL A 136 9.84 -12.65 -18.59
N TYR A 137 10.19 -11.45 -18.15
CA TYR A 137 9.66 -10.82 -16.94
C TYR A 137 9.68 -9.29 -17.04
N ILE A 138 8.84 -8.66 -16.25
CA ILE A 138 8.84 -7.22 -16.00
C ILE A 138 9.03 -7.04 -14.50
N MET A 139 10.08 -6.33 -14.10
CA MET A 139 10.43 -6.16 -12.69
C MET A 139 10.16 -4.73 -12.24
N ASP A 140 9.52 -4.58 -11.08
CA ASP A 140 9.41 -3.28 -10.45
C ASP A 140 10.78 -2.82 -9.92
N THR A 141 11.16 -1.58 -10.23
CA THR A 141 12.48 -1.03 -9.89
C THR A 141 12.71 -0.94 -8.39
N ALA A 142 11.69 -0.54 -7.61
CA ALA A 142 11.81 -0.45 -6.16
C ALA A 142 11.94 -1.83 -5.51
N THR A 143 11.18 -2.81 -5.98
CA THR A 143 11.27 -4.21 -5.52
C THR A 143 12.63 -4.82 -5.85
N ALA A 144 13.15 -4.57 -7.05
CA ALA A 144 14.49 -5.01 -7.44
C ALA A 144 15.57 -4.43 -6.51
N GLN A 145 15.50 -3.15 -6.23
CA GLN A 145 16.44 -2.47 -5.35
C GLN A 145 16.39 -3.02 -3.91
N GLN A 146 15.20 -3.23 -3.36
CA GLN A 146 15.03 -3.82 -2.03
C GLN A 146 15.57 -5.25 -1.94
N ALA A 147 15.44 -6.02 -3.03
CA ALA A 147 15.95 -7.39 -3.13
C ALA A 147 17.44 -7.47 -3.54
N ASN A 148 18.15 -6.34 -3.65
CA ASN A 148 19.53 -6.25 -4.18
C ASN A 148 19.69 -6.87 -5.57
N ILE A 149 18.67 -6.78 -6.42
CA ILE A 149 18.71 -7.22 -7.81
C ILE A 149 19.14 -6.02 -8.68
N PHE A 150 20.24 -6.18 -9.37
CA PHE A 150 20.73 -5.17 -10.31
C PHE A 150 19.96 -5.25 -11.63
N ILE A 151 19.40 -4.13 -12.07
CA ILE A 151 18.77 -3.98 -13.39
C ILE A 151 19.71 -3.26 -14.31
N ASN A 152 20.17 -3.96 -15.37
CA ASN A 152 20.97 -3.33 -16.43
C ASN A 152 20.04 -2.60 -17.39
N THR A 153 19.91 -1.29 -17.23
CA THR A 153 19.02 -0.44 -18.03
C THR A 153 19.44 -0.29 -19.50
N SER A 154 20.66 -0.76 -19.87
CA SER A 154 21.10 -0.78 -21.26
C SER A 154 20.45 -1.91 -22.08
N ILE A 155 19.97 -2.96 -21.42
CA ILE A 155 19.36 -4.15 -22.05
C ILE A 155 17.96 -4.46 -21.51
N SER A 156 17.56 -3.90 -20.39
CA SER A 156 16.21 -4.00 -19.82
C SER A 156 15.41 -2.77 -20.27
N GLU A 157 14.28 -3.01 -20.93
CA GLU A 157 13.42 -1.94 -21.42
C GLU A 157 12.57 -1.35 -20.29
N ASP A 158 12.53 -0.01 -20.17
CA ASP A 158 11.56 0.67 -19.30
C ASP A 158 10.17 0.66 -19.98
N VAL A 159 9.24 -0.07 -19.38
CA VAL A 159 7.86 -0.19 -19.87
C VAL A 159 6.85 0.61 -19.06
N THR A 160 7.29 1.49 -18.18
CA THR A 160 6.42 2.33 -17.34
C THR A 160 5.37 3.08 -18.17
N ALA A 161 5.79 3.71 -19.27
CA ALA A 161 4.88 4.42 -20.17
C ALA A 161 3.87 3.48 -20.86
N LYS A 162 4.28 2.26 -21.23
CA LYS A 162 3.40 1.26 -21.82
C LYS A 162 2.35 0.76 -20.81
N VAL A 163 2.76 0.52 -19.56
CA VAL A 163 1.84 0.13 -18.50
C VAL A 163 0.83 1.24 -18.22
N LYS A 164 1.29 2.50 -18.10
CA LYS A 164 0.39 3.67 -17.96
C LYS A 164 -0.61 3.77 -19.11
N ALA A 165 -0.16 3.63 -20.35
CA ALA A 165 -1.05 3.65 -21.51
C ALA A 165 -2.12 2.56 -21.46
N LYS A 166 -1.80 1.35 -20.97
CA LYS A 166 -2.77 0.26 -20.76
C LYS A 166 -3.80 0.58 -19.67
N LEU A 167 -3.44 1.43 -18.71
CA LEU A 167 -4.32 1.92 -17.65
C LEU A 167 -5.19 3.11 -18.09
N GLY A 168 -4.92 3.67 -19.28
CA GLY A 168 -5.62 4.86 -19.78
C GLY A 168 -5.09 6.17 -19.18
N LEU A 169 -3.79 6.21 -18.84
CA LEU A 169 -3.10 7.33 -18.19
C LEU A 169 -2.20 8.04 -19.20
#